data_30c6b81c67a7857c76d5b0772b137653
#
_entry.id   30c6b81c67a7857c76d5b0772b137653
#
_cell.length_a   1.000
_cell.length_b   1.000
_cell.length_c   1.000
_cell.angle_alpha   90.00
_cell.angle_beta   90.00
_cell.angle_gamma   90.00
#
_symmetry.space_group_name_H-M   'P 1'
#
loop_
_entity.id
_entity.type
_entity.pdbx_description
1 polymer ?
#
loop_
_entity_poly.entity_id
_entity_poly.type
_entity_poly.pdbx_seq_one_letter_code
_entity_poly.pdbx_strand_id
1 'polypeptide(L)'
;MSEKYEHLYVVIEHEDGTPIPVSLEMLGEARRLMDGFNNKYSSNEKVVAVVLGYNARKMCEELIFYGADAVIYADSPELRHTRNLVDTKVISRIAESRDLASRFADAAEFVKPRYMFFAADSIGRHLSSTVLAELESGLASDINKLVIEDLEIKHEHKTKGQSMKYEKTLEM
;
A
#
# COMPACT_ATOMS: atom_id res chain seq x y z
N MET A 1 13.46 -13.64 -14.63
CA MET A 1 13.81 -12.44 -13.82
C MET A 1 13.03 -12.58 -12.54
N SER A 2 13.69 -12.53 -11.38
CA SER A 2 13.01 -12.56 -10.09
C SER A 2 12.19 -11.28 -9.92
N GLU A 3 10.93 -11.41 -9.52
CA GLU A 3 10.12 -10.24 -9.16
C GLU A 3 10.73 -9.57 -7.92
N LYS A 4 10.87 -8.25 -7.97
CA LYS A 4 11.36 -7.44 -6.87
C LYS A 4 10.18 -6.73 -6.22
N TYR A 5 10.12 -6.79 -4.90
CA TYR A 5 9.06 -6.14 -4.11
C TYR A 5 9.67 -5.07 -3.23
N GLU A 6 9.27 -3.84 -3.44
CA GLU A 6 9.70 -2.68 -2.65
C GLU A 6 8.51 -1.74 -2.42
N HIS A 7 8.67 -0.82 -1.48
CA HIS A 7 7.72 0.23 -1.16
C HIS A 7 6.42 -0.26 -0.52
N LEU A 8 5.81 0.60 0.25
CA LEU A 8 4.52 0.38 0.87
C LEU A 8 3.50 1.32 0.24
N TYR A 9 2.44 0.75 -0.35
CA TYR A 9 1.34 1.50 -0.93
C TYR A 9 0.21 1.62 0.09
N VAL A 10 -0.36 2.82 0.23
CA VAL A 10 -1.53 3.08 1.07
C VAL A 10 -2.66 3.55 0.19
N VAL A 11 -3.72 2.78 0.11
CA VAL A 11 -4.94 3.15 -0.63
C VAL A 11 -5.72 4.16 0.20
N ILE A 12 -5.87 5.35 -0.33
CA ILE A 12 -6.52 6.49 0.34
C ILE A 12 -7.98 6.54 -0.05
N GLU A 13 -8.84 6.43 0.95
CA GLU A 13 -10.27 6.71 0.81
C GLU A 13 -10.56 8.17 1.12
N HIS A 14 -11.48 8.75 0.37
CA HIS A 14 -11.87 10.16 0.52
C HIS A 14 -13.33 10.40 0.17
N GLU A 15 -13.89 11.47 0.70
CA GLU A 15 -15.20 12.00 0.33
C GLU A 15 -15.00 13.37 -0.33
N ASP A 16 -15.39 13.48 -1.59
CA ASP A 16 -15.28 14.72 -2.39
C ASP A 16 -13.90 15.42 -2.31
N GLY A 17 -12.82 14.65 -2.33
CA GLY A 17 -11.45 15.18 -2.27
C GLY A 17 -10.95 15.48 -0.86
N THR A 18 -11.66 15.06 0.19
CA THR A 18 -11.22 15.15 1.58
C THR A 18 -10.89 13.74 2.10
N PRO A 19 -9.64 13.46 2.51
CA PRO A 19 -9.28 12.15 3.03
C PRO A 19 -10.10 11.81 4.27
N ILE A 20 -10.56 10.57 4.38
CA ILE A 20 -11.19 10.12 5.63
C ILE A 20 -10.12 9.89 6.72
N PRO A 21 -10.45 10.09 8.01
CA PRO A 21 -9.48 10.04 9.10
C PRO A 21 -8.64 8.75 9.13
N VAL A 22 -9.26 7.59 8.93
CA VAL A 22 -8.55 6.30 8.94
C VAL A 22 -7.48 6.21 7.84
N SER A 23 -7.67 6.83 6.69
CA SER A 23 -6.67 6.89 5.63
C SER A 23 -5.42 7.67 6.05
N LEU A 24 -5.61 8.75 6.80
CA LEU A 24 -4.49 9.55 7.34
C LEU A 24 -3.76 8.80 8.47
N GLU A 25 -4.49 8.09 9.33
CA GLU A 25 -3.90 7.23 10.36
C GLU A 25 -3.05 6.12 9.74
N MET A 26 -3.57 5.44 8.71
CA MET A 26 -2.82 4.42 7.96
C MET A 26 -1.56 4.99 7.33
N LEU A 27 -1.63 6.20 6.78
CA LEU A 27 -0.48 6.84 6.15
C LEU A 27 0.60 7.17 7.18
N GLY A 28 0.23 7.68 8.35
CA GLY A 28 1.13 7.91 9.47
C GLY A 28 1.79 6.62 9.96
N GLU A 29 1.04 5.55 10.09
CA GLU A 29 1.57 4.23 10.50
C GLU A 29 2.50 3.64 9.41
N ALA A 30 2.14 3.76 8.14
CA ALA A 30 2.99 3.38 7.02
C ALA A 30 4.34 4.11 7.05
N ARG A 31 4.33 5.41 7.33
CA ARG A 31 5.54 6.21 7.50
C ARG A 31 6.40 5.69 8.65
N ARG A 32 5.81 5.50 9.82
CA ARG A 32 6.51 4.96 10.99
C ARG A 32 7.18 3.61 10.68
N LEU A 33 6.48 2.72 10.00
CA LEU A 33 6.98 1.40 9.63
C LEU A 33 8.12 1.50 8.61
N MET A 34 7.97 2.32 7.57
CA MET A 34 9.00 2.44 6.54
C MET A 34 10.25 3.15 7.06
N ASP A 35 10.14 4.09 7.96
CA ASP A 35 11.29 4.70 8.64
C ASP A 35 12.05 3.64 9.46
N GLY A 36 11.32 2.82 10.22
CA GLY A 36 11.92 1.71 10.97
C GLY A 36 12.58 0.67 10.06
N PHE A 37 11.92 0.33 8.94
CA PHE A 37 12.45 -0.60 7.95
C PHE A 37 13.73 -0.05 7.30
N ASN A 38 13.70 1.16 6.80
CA ASN A 38 14.83 1.81 6.15
C ASN A 38 16.02 1.95 7.08
N ASN A 39 15.80 2.31 8.35
CA ASN A 39 16.85 2.39 9.35
C ASN A 39 17.46 1.00 9.66
N LYS A 40 16.62 -0.02 9.81
CA LYS A 40 17.07 -1.38 10.15
C LYS A 40 17.87 -2.03 9.02
N TYR A 41 17.45 -1.84 7.78
CA TYR A 41 18.03 -2.53 6.62
C TYR A 41 18.86 -1.64 5.70
N SER A 42 19.10 -0.38 6.09
CA SER A 42 19.81 0.61 5.27
C SER A 42 19.25 0.71 3.85
N SER A 43 17.92 0.69 3.74
CA SER A 43 17.17 0.78 2.50
C SER A 43 16.57 2.18 2.30
N ASN A 44 15.97 2.43 1.14
CA ASN A 44 15.30 3.68 0.80
C ASN A 44 13.90 3.41 0.22
N GLU A 45 13.15 2.55 0.91
CA GLU A 45 11.80 2.23 0.49
C GLU A 45 10.84 3.38 0.81
N LYS A 46 9.87 3.60 -0.06
CA LYS A 46 8.95 4.73 -0.05
C LYS A 46 7.58 4.35 0.49
N VAL A 47 6.92 5.33 1.07
CA VAL A 47 5.47 5.30 1.32
C VAL A 47 4.78 5.98 0.15
N VAL A 48 3.94 5.26 -0.57
CA VAL A 48 3.24 5.74 -1.76
C VAL A 48 1.75 5.76 -1.49
N ALA A 49 1.14 6.94 -1.48
CA ALA A 49 -0.31 7.06 -1.41
C ALA A 49 -0.93 6.76 -2.77
N VAL A 50 -1.97 5.93 -2.80
CA VAL A 50 -2.74 5.60 -4.02
C VAL A 50 -4.12 6.22 -3.88
N VAL A 51 -4.45 7.15 -4.77
CA VAL A 51 -5.69 7.91 -4.78
C VAL A 51 -6.44 7.62 -6.06
N LEU A 52 -7.69 7.22 -5.94
CA LEU A 52 -8.63 7.12 -7.05
C LEU A 52 -9.72 8.19 -6.85
N GLY A 53 -10.01 8.97 -7.88
CA GLY A 53 -11.02 10.01 -7.73
C GLY A 53 -11.25 10.84 -8.99
N TYR A 54 -11.97 11.93 -8.82
CA TYR A 54 -12.19 12.93 -9.86
C TYR A 54 -12.01 14.33 -9.29
N ASN A 55 -11.12 15.11 -9.91
CA ASN A 55 -10.78 16.46 -9.45
C ASN A 55 -10.23 16.54 -8.01
N ALA A 56 -9.62 15.48 -7.49
CA ALA A 56 -9.11 15.39 -6.12
C ALA A 56 -7.61 15.77 -5.99
N ARG A 57 -7.00 16.40 -7.00
CA ARG A 57 -5.57 16.69 -7.05
C ARG A 57 -5.06 17.51 -5.86
N LYS A 58 -5.89 18.45 -5.35
CA LYS A 58 -5.49 19.28 -4.21
C LYS A 58 -5.22 18.43 -2.96
N MET A 59 -6.02 17.39 -2.73
CA MET A 59 -5.80 16.44 -1.63
C MET A 59 -4.43 15.74 -1.76
N CYS A 60 -4.00 15.42 -2.98
CA CYS A 60 -2.74 14.73 -3.20
C CYS A 60 -1.53 15.51 -2.66
N GLU A 61 -1.57 16.85 -2.72
CA GLU A 61 -0.53 17.71 -2.17
C GLU A 61 -0.49 17.63 -0.63
N GLU A 62 -1.66 17.51 0.00
CA GLU A 62 -1.79 17.39 1.46
C GLU A 62 -1.23 16.05 1.97
N LEU A 63 -1.41 14.93 1.23
CA LEU A 63 -0.95 13.61 1.64
C LEU A 63 0.58 13.52 1.82
N ILE A 64 1.33 14.35 1.14
CA ILE A 64 2.79 14.46 1.34
C ILE A 64 3.11 14.94 2.77
N PHE A 65 2.35 15.90 3.28
CA PHE A 65 2.53 16.40 4.66
C PHE A 65 2.15 15.35 5.72
N TYR A 66 1.30 14.39 5.36
CA TYR A 66 0.90 13.28 6.24
C TYR A 66 1.84 12.07 6.17
N GLY A 67 2.92 12.13 5.38
CA GLY A 67 3.97 11.14 5.39
C GLY A 67 4.13 10.31 4.11
N ALA A 68 3.42 10.63 3.02
CA ALA A 68 3.69 10.03 1.72
C ALA A 68 4.96 10.61 1.11
N ASP A 69 5.82 9.77 0.55
CA ASP A 69 6.96 10.19 -0.28
C ASP A 69 6.50 10.52 -1.71
N ALA A 70 5.43 9.88 -2.15
CA ALA A 70 4.84 10.07 -3.47
C ALA A 70 3.34 9.77 -3.46
N VAL A 71 2.63 10.32 -4.45
CA VAL A 71 1.20 10.05 -4.65
C VAL A 71 0.97 9.59 -6.09
N ILE A 72 0.33 8.44 -6.24
CA ILE A 72 -0.22 7.96 -7.51
C ILE A 72 -1.69 8.34 -7.53
N TYR A 73 -2.06 9.21 -8.45
CA TYR A 73 -3.43 9.67 -8.59
C TYR A 73 -4.05 9.23 -9.92
N ALA A 74 -5.08 8.42 -9.84
CA ALA A 74 -5.92 8.05 -10.97
C ALA A 74 -7.11 9.02 -11.04
N ASP A 75 -7.10 9.94 -12.01
CA ASP A 75 -8.13 10.98 -12.19
C ASP A 75 -9.06 10.62 -13.34
N SER A 76 -10.32 10.31 -13.01
CA SER A 76 -11.36 10.04 -14.01
C SER A 76 -12.74 10.36 -13.46
N PRO A 77 -13.68 10.91 -14.28
CA PRO A 77 -15.08 11.06 -13.88
C PRO A 77 -15.72 9.73 -13.41
N GLU A 78 -15.25 8.60 -13.93
CA GLU A 78 -15.74 7.27 -13.56
C GLU A 78 -15.33 6.85 -12.14
N LEU A 79 -14.27 7.46 -11.60
CA LEU A 79 -13.75 7.22 -10.26
C LEU A 79 -14.29 8.21 -9.22
N ARG A 80 -15.27 9.04 -9.59
CA ARG A 80 -15.91 10.01 -8.66
C ARG A 80 -16.52 9.34 -7.45
N HIS A 81 -17.08 8.16 -7.66
CA HIS A 81 -17.70 7.36 -6.60
C HIS A 81 -17.08 5.96 -6.59
N THR A 82 -16.84 5.45 -5.42
CA THR A 82 -16.29 4.10 -5.24
C THR A 82 -17.11 3.04 -5.97
N ARG A 83 -16.46 2.32 -6.88
CA ARG A 83 -17.04 1.21 -7.66
C ARG A 83 -16.10 0.01 -7.57
N ASN A 84 -16.40 -0.90 -6.68
CA ASN A 84 -15.51 -2.01 -6.32
C ASN A 84 -14.78 -2.66 -7.50
N LEU A 85 -15.46 -3.03 -8.58
CA LEU A 85 -14.83 -3.69 -9.72
C LEU A 85 -13.92 -2.77 -10.53
N VAL A 86 -14.27 -1.50 -10.66
CA VAL A 86 -13.47 -0.51 -11.39
C VAL A 86 -12.24 -0.16 -10.56
N ASP A 87 -12.45 0.14 -9.28
CA ASP A 87 -11.39 0.52 -8.34
C ASP A 87 -10.39 -0.64 -8.16
N THR A 88 -10.87 -1.89 -8.02
CA THR A 88 -10.02 -3.08 -8.01
C THR A 88 -9.09 -3.14 -9.22
N LYS A 89 -9.64 -3.00 -10.42
CA LYS A 89 -8.83 -3.05 -11.66
C LYS A 89 -7.81 -1.93 -11.75
N VAL A 90 -8.18 -0.72 -11.32
CA VAL A 90 -7.26 0.42 -11.33
C VAL A 90 -6.14 0.20 -10.32
N ILE A 91 -6.46 -0.21 -9.09
CA ILE A 91 -5.46 -0.48 -8.04
C ILE A 91 -4.52 -1.62 -8.46
N SER A 92 -5.06 -2.73 -8.98
CA SER A 92 -4.25 -3.84 -9.45
C SER A 92 -3.32 -3.45 -10.60
N ARG A 93 -3.80 -2.63 -11.55
CA ARG A 93 -2.95 -2.08 -12.61
C ARG A 93 -1.86 -1.15 -12.09
N ILE A 94 -2.14 -0.35 -11.07
CA ILE A 94 -1.14 0.49 -10.42
C ILE A 94 -0.06 -0.39 -9.80
N ALA A 95 -0.44 -1.43 -9.07
CA ALA A 95 0.49 -2.36 -8.42
C ALA A 95 1.38 -3.13 -9.41
N GLU A 96 0.91 -3.38 -10.62
CA GLU A 96 1.62 -4.11 -11.67
C GLU A 96 2.25 -3.21 -12.75
N SER A 97 2.14 -1.88 -12.61
CA SER A 97 2.63 -0.94 -13.61
C SER A 97 4.13 -0.75 -13.55
N ARG A 98 4.84 -1.26 -14.55
CA ARG A 98 6.28 -1.03 -14.73
C ARG A 98 6.63 0.44 -14.89
N ASP A 99 5.78 1.18 -15.58
CA ASP A 99 6.00 2.60 -15.87
C ASP A 99 5.89 3.46 -14.60
N LEU A 100 4.93 3.16 -13.74
CA LEU A 100 4.80 3.84 -12.45
C LEU A 100 5.92 3.45 -11.49
N ALA A 101 6.25 2.17 -11.39
CA ALA A 101 7.31 1.68 -10.52
C ALA A 101 8.67 2.32 -10.86
N SER A 102 9.00 2.49 -12.16
CA SER A 102 10.25 3.11 -12.60
C SER A 102 10.42 4.58 -12.16
N ARG A 103 9.33 5.25 -11.80
CA ARG A 103 9.37 6.65 -11.31
C ARG A 103 9.79 6.78 -9.86
N PHE A 104 9.73 5.70 -9.09
CA PHE A 104 10.09 5.69 -7.67
C PHE A 104 11.39 4.93 -7.39
N ALA A 105 11.76 4.02 -8.29
CA ALA A 105 12.98 3.25 -8.17
C ALA A 105 14.11 3.92 -8.94
N ASP A 106 15.27 4.05 -8.31
CA ASP A 106 16.52 4.45 -8.99
C ASP A 106 17.05 3.35 -9.94
N ALA A 107 16.23 2.33 -10.22
CA ALA A 107 16.67 1.11 -10.87
C ALA A 107 15.90 0.82 -12.18
N ALA A 108 16.65 0.27 -13.15
CA ALA A 108 16.12 -0.28 -14.39
C ALA A 108 15.25 -1.55 -14.22
N GLU A 109 14.92 -1.93 -12.98
CA GLU A 109 14.16 -3.13 -12.65
C GLU A 109 12.72 -2.79 -12.27
N PHE A 110 11.80 -3.66 -12.71
CA PHE A 110 10.40 -3.57 -12.32
C PHE A 110 10.22 -3.97 -10.87
N VAL A 111 9.55 -3.11 -10.11
CA VAL A 111 9.28 -3.29 -8.69
C VAL A 111 7.77 -3.30 -8.46
N LYS A 112 7.26 -4.35 -7.79
CA LYS A 112 5.89 -4.41 -7.29
C LYS A 112 5.84 -3.87 -5.84
N PRO A 113 4.70 -3.35 -5.36
CA PRO A 113 4.58 -2.97 -3.96
C PRO A 113 4.82 -4.18 -3.05
N ARG A 114 5.64 -3.99 -2.02
CA ARG A 114 5.91 -5.01 -1.01
C ARG A 114 4.68 -5.26 -0.14
N TYR A 115 4.00 -4.20 0.24
CA TYR A 115 2.77 -4.21 1.03
C TYR A 115 1.79 -3.17 0.50
N MET A 116 0.51 -3.47 0.66
CA MET A 116 -0.58 -2.54 0.39
C MET A 116 -1.48 -2.45 1.62
N PHE A 117 -1.77 -1.23 2.06
CA PHE A 117 -2.67 -0.97 3.17
C PHE A 117 -4.03 -0.49 2.65
N PHE A 118 -5.07 -1.03 3.23
CA PHE A 118 -6.47 -0.67 2.99
C PHE A 118 -7.15 -0.38 4.32
N ALA A 119 -8.10 0.53 4.35
CA ALA A 119 -8.88 0.81 5.56
C ALA A 119 -9.62 -0.44 6.06
N ALA A 120 -9.77 -0.57 7.37
CA ALA A 120 -10.50 -1.69 7.97
C ALA A 120 -12.02 -1.41 8.07
N ASP A 121 -12.56 -0.59 7.19
CA ASP A 121 -14.00 -0.34 7.05
C ASP A 121 -14.66 -1.26 5.99
N SER A 122 -15.90 -0.97 5.62
CA SER A 122 -16.63 -1.80 4.65
C SER A 122 -16.08 -1.71 3.24
N ILE A 123 -15.58 -0.55 2.82
CA ILE A 123 -15.03 -0.31 1.49
C ILE A 123 -13.66 -0.96 1.37
N GLY A 124 -12.75 -0.64 2.28
CA GLY A 124 -11.39 -1.14 2.25
C GLY A 124 -11.30 -2.66 2.44
N ARG A 125 -12.17 -3.27 3.27
CA ARG A 125 -12.27 -4.73 3.39
C ARG A 125 -12.70 -5.40 2.09
N HIS A 126 -13.61 -4.79 1.37
CA HIS A 126 -14.04 -5.31 0.07
C HIS A 126 -12.97 -5.14 -0.98
N LEU A 127 -12.39 -3.95 -1.10
CA LEU A 127 -11.31 -3.66 -2.03
C LEU A 127 -10.09 -4.54 -1.78
N SER A 128 -9.63 -4.68 -0.54
CA SER A 128 -8.48 -5.53 -0.22
C SER A 128 -8.70 -6.98 -0.66
N SER A 129 -9.90 -7.53 -0.44
CA SER A 129 -10.25 -8.91 -0.83
C SER A 129 -10.27 -9.10 -2.36
N THR A 130 -10.79 -8.12 -3.10
CA THR A 130 -10.88 -8.20 -4.57
C THR A 130 -9.52 -7.93 -5.24
N VAL A 131 -8.74 -6.99 -4.72
CA VAL A 131 -7.36 -6.72 -5.19
C VAL A 131 -6.45 -7.91 -4.91
N LEU A 132 -6.55 -8.52 -3.72
CA LEU A 132 -5.84 -9.76 -3.39
C LEU A 132 -6.11 -10.87 -4.40
N ALA A 133 -7.39 -11.06 -4.78
CA ALA A 133 -7.77 -12.08 -5.75
C ALA A 133 -7.20 -11.80 -7.15
N GLU A 134 -7.17 -10.53 -7.57
CA GLU A 134 -6.64 -10.11 -8.87
C GLU A 134 -5.10 -10.25 -8.92
N LEU A 135 -4.41 -9.93 -7.82
CA LEU A 135 -2.94 -9.96 -7.73
C LEU A 135 -2.40 -11.33 -7.27
N GLU A 136 -3.25 -12.32 -7.02
CA GLU A 136 -2.88 -13.64 -6.49
C GLU A 136 -1.96 -13.56 -5.25
N SER A 137 -2.28 -12.63 -4.32
CA SER A 137 -1.45 -12.32 -3.16
C SER A 137 -2.10 -12.76 -1.83
N GLY A 138 -1.40 -12.57 -0.71
CA GLY A 138 -1.93 -12.85 0.64
C GLY A 138 -2.59 -11.63 1.27
N LEU A 139 -3.60 -11.85 2.13
CA LEU A 139 -4.28 -10.82 2.92
C LEU A 139 -4.18 -11.15 4.41
N ALA A 140 -3.82 -10.15 5.20
CA ALA A 140 -4.02 -10.15 6.63
C ALA A 140 -5.08 -9.09 6.98
N SER A 141 -6.17 -9.52 7.62
CA SER A 141 -7.30 -8.64 7.95
C SER A 141 -7.35 -8.32 9.44
N ASP A 142 -7.99 -7.20 9.77
CA ASP A 142 -8.24 -6.75 11.15
C ASP A 142 -6.95 -6.67 12.00
N ILE A 143 -5.91 -6.10 11.41
CA ILE A 143 -4.62 -5.91 12.06
C ILE A 143 -4.72 -4.71 12.99
N ASN A 144 -4.28 -4.88 14.25
CA ASN A 144 -4.21 -3.80 15.23
C ASN A 144 -2.77 -3.46 15.66
N LYS A 145 -1.79 -4.25 15.21
CA LYS A 145 -0.38 -3.97 15.47
C LYS A 145 0.50 -4.52 14.34
N LEU A 146 1.45 -3.70 13.90
CA LEU A 146 2.46 -4.05 12.92
C LEU A 146 3.85 -3.86 13.50
N VAL A 147 4.71 -4.87 13.32
CA VAL A 147 6.12 -4.84 13.70
C VAL A 147 6.99 -5.35 12.56
N ILE A 148 8.19 -4.82 12.47
CA ILE A 148 9.18 -5.24 11.47
C ILE A 148 10.21 -6.11 12.17
N GLU A 149 10.35 -7.36 11.69
CA GLU A 149 11.36 -8.29 12.20
C GLU A 149 11.93 -9.15 11.08
N ASP A 150 13.07 -9.81 11.38
CA ASP A 150 13.65 -10.80 10.47
C ASP A 150 12.92 -12.14 10.65
N LEU A 151 12.49 -12.73 9.53
CA LEU A 151 11.90 -14.06 9.50
C LEU A 151 12.93 -15.08 8.98
N GLU A 152 13.29 -16.07 9.82
CA GLU A 152 13.97 -17.28 9.36
C GLU A 152 12.93 -18.33 8.96
N ILE A 153 12.77 -18.54 7.66
CA ILE A 153 11.94 -19.64 7.15
C ILE A 153 12.82 -20.90 7.19
N LYS A 154 12.53 -21.80 8.12
CA LYS A 154 13.17 -23.13 8.21
C LYS A 154 12.50 -24.10 7.24
N HIS A 155 12.80 -23.96 5.96
CA HIS A 155 12.56 -25.00 4.96
C HIS A 155 13.91 -25.35 4.29
N GLU A 156 14.01 -26.52 3.66
CA GLU A 156 15.23 -27.08 3.05
C GLU A 156 15.91 -26.16 2.02
N HIS A 157 15.26 -25.07 1.62
CA HIS A 157 15.86 -23.93 0.91
C HIS A 157 15.83 -22.71 1.84
N LYS A 158 16.95 -22.46 2.52
CA LYS A 158 17.13 -21.31 3.43
C LYS A 158 17.03 -19.98 2.65
N THR A 159 15.86 -19.43 2.56
CA THR A 159 15.68 -18.04 2.13
C THR A 159 15.52 -17.18 3.39
N LYS A 160 16.52 -16.34 3.69
CA LYS A 160 16.33 -15.27 4.67
C LYS A 160 15.47 -14.21 4.01
N GLY A 161 14.25 -14.03 4.48
CA GLY A 161 13.33 -13.01 4.03
C GLY A 161 13.13 -11.95 5.11
N GLN A 162 13.07 -10.69 4.69
CA GLN A 162 12.58 -9.59 5.53
C GLN A 162 11.06 -9.67 5.53
N SER A 163 10.44 -9.74 6.69
CA SER A 163 8.98 -9.81 6.78
C SER A 163 8.42 -8.82 7.79
N MET A 164 7.17 -8.49 7.58
CA MET A 164 6.37 -7.75 8.52
C MET A 164 5.48 -8.75 9.28
N LYS A 165 5.60 -8.79 10.62
CA LYS A 165 4.66 -9.52 11.46
C LYS A 165 3.51 -8.64 11.88
N TYR A 166 2.36 -9.25 12.02
CA TYR A 166 1.16 -8.63 12.56
C TYR A 166 0.65 -9.44 13.75
N GLU A 167 0.08 -8.77 14.73
CA GLU A 167 -0.65 -9.36 15.82
C GLU A 167 -2.13 -9.01 15.67
N LYS A 168 -2.99 -10.02 15.79
CA LYS A 168 -4.44 -9.85 15.84
C LYS A 168 -4.89 -10.08 17.27
N THR A 169 -5.38 -9.04 17.95
CA THR A 169 -6.04 -9.18 19.24
C THR A 169 -7.48 -9.58 18.98
N LEU A 170 -7.87 -10.76 19.48
CA LEU A 170 -9.28 -11.16 19.56
C LEU A 170 -9.82 -10.56 20.85
N GLU A 171 -10.62 -9.51 20.75
CA GLU A 171 -11.48 -9.11 21.87
C GLU A 171 -12.63 -10.10 21.93
N MET A 172 -12.74 -10.80 23.08
CA MET A 172 -13.89 -11.65 23.41
C MET A 172 -14.97 -10.80 24.07
#